data_e2dc688bf48ab4e19160835c123f0c86
#
_entry.id   e2dc688bf48ab4e19160835c123f0c86
#
_cell.length_a   1.000
_cell.length_b   1.000
_cell.length_c   1.000
_cell.angle_alpha   90.00
_cell.angle_beta   90.00
_cell.angle_gamma   90.00
#
_symmetry.space_group_name_H-M   'P 1'
#
loop_
_entity.id
_entity.type
_entity.pdbx_description
1 polymer ?
#
loop_
_entity_poly.entity_id
_entity_poly.type
_entity_poly.pdbx_seq_one_letter_code
_entity_poly.pdbx_strand_id
1 'polypeptide(L)'
;EHEVSKLPLIDLWILPLGLMTGWSNENMGPASFCIALAIVVYLWRIRNRSPRIWMILGILSSFIGSGFAILAPGNFARSSALPDVGILHTLYERTMNMLCAGTDYLFPSAIIMIAVLLVYRCYFKEKIQPFQWFLLAHIVLSYGAMVLSPHYPDRATFGTMCVCIV
;
A
#
# COMPACT_ATOMS: atom_id res chain seq x y z
N GLU A 1 -20.14 -18.08 -26.53
CA GLU A 1 -19.09 -17.37 -27.31
C GLU A 1 -18.36 -16.42 -26.39
N HIS A 2 -17.18 -16.82 -25.91
CA HIS A 2 -16.29 -15.94 -25.19
C HIS A 2 -15.66 -15.00 -26.23
N GLU A 3 -16.19 -13.79 -26.37
CA GLU A 3 -15.44 -12.72 -27.01
C GLU A 3 -14.12 -12.56 -26.24
N VAL A 4 -13.05 -13.04 -26.85
CA VAL A 4 -11.69 -12.68 -26.45
C VAL A 4 -11.58 -11.19 -26.75
N SER A 5 -11.90 -10.34 -25.78
CA SER A 5 -11.81 -8.89 -25.92
C SER A 5 -10.33 -8.59 -26.22
N LYS A 6 -10.08 -8.16 -27.48
CA LYS A 6 -8.76 -7.65 -27.86
C LYS A 6 -8.40 -6.60 -26.85
N LEU A 7 -7.27 -6.78 -26.15
CA LEU A 7 -6.74 -5.78 -25.22
C LEU A 7 -6.59 -4.47 -26.00
N PRO A 8 -7.31 -3.41 -25.70
CA PRO A 8 -7.04 -2.13 -26.34
C PRO A 8 -5.60 -1.71 -25.95
N LEU A 9 -4.89 -1.09 -26.88
CA LEU A 9 -3.50 -0.64 -26.66
C LEU A 9 -3.34 0.19 -25.37
N ILE A 10 -4.39 0.88 -24.96
CA ILE A 10 -4.42 1.65 -23.71
C ILE A 10 -4.27 0.76 -22.46
N ASP A 11 -4.73 -0.49 -22.50
CA ASP A 11 -4.59 -1.42 -21.37
C ASP A 11 -3.14 -1.88 -21.17
N LEU A 12 -2.26 -1.75 -22.19
CA LEU A 12 -0.84 -2.08 -22.07
C LEU A 12 -0.10 -1.09 -21.17
N TRP A 13 -0.61 0.14 -21.03
CA TRP A 13 -0.03 1.13 -20.11
C TRP A 13 -0.12 0.70 -18.64
N ILE A 14 -0.97 -0.27 -18.31
CA ILE A 14 -1.06 -0.81 -16.94
C ILE A 14 0.23 -1.51 -16.52
N LEU A 15 1.01 -2.06 -17.46
CA LEU A 15 2.28 -2.73 -17.16
C LEU A 15 3.33 -1.76 -16.59
N PRO A 16 3.72 -0.68 -17.29
CA PRO A 16 4.67 0.28 -16.74
C PRO A 16 4.12 1.00 -15.50
N LEU A 17 2.83 1.33 -15.46
CA LEU A 17 2.23 1.96 -14.30
C LEU A 17 2.22 1.03 -13.07
N GLY A 18 1.88 -0.25 -13.25
CA GLY A 18 1.95 -1.25 -12.18
C GLY A 18 3.38 -1.45 -11.68
N LEU A 19 4.36 -1.53 -12.60
CA LEU A 19 5.78 -1.64 -12.24
C LEU A 19 6.25 -0.42 -11.43
N MET A 20 5.93 0.79 -11.88
CA MET A 20 6.28 2.03 -11.17
C MET A 20 5.60 2.10 -9.79
N THR A 21 4.34 1.70 -9.69
CA THR A 21 3.61 1.66 -8.42
C THR A 21 4.28 0.68 -7.44
N GLY A 22 4.64 -0.51 -7.90
CA GLY A 22 5.34 -1.50 -7.09
C GLY A 22 6.73 -1.05 -6.68
N TRP A 23 7.45 -0.35 -7.55
CA TRP A 23 8.83 0.11 -7.31
C TRP A 23 8.90 1.46 -6.60
N SER A 24 7.78 2.10 -6.32
CA SER A 24 7.74 3.47 -5.76
C SER A 24 8.42 3.57 -4.39
N ASN A 25 8.16 2.63 -3.51
CA ASN A 25 8.74 2.58 -2.17
C ASN A 25 8.62 1.16 -1.59
N GLU A 26 9.51 0.79 -0.67
CA GLU A 26 9.59 -0.52 -0.03
C GLU A 26 8.36 -0.87 0.84
N ASN A 27 7.60 0.13 1.29
CA ASN A 27 6.37 -0.07 2.07
C ASN A 27 5.09 0.11 1.23
N MET A 28 5.06 1.13 0.37
CA MET A 28 3.88 1.46 -0.44
C MET A 28 3.65 0.45 -1.57
N GLY A 29 4.73 -0.01 -2.22
CA GLY A 29 4.64 -0.98 -3.31
C GLY A 29 3.94 -2.27 -2.89
N PRO A 30 4.43 -3.00 -1.87
CA PRO A 30 3.79 -4.21 -1.36
C PRO A 30 2.36 -3.97 -0.84
N ALA A 31 2.10 -2.84 -0.16
CA ALA A 31 0.77 -2.50 0.31
C ALA A 31 -0.20 -2.29 -0.86
N SER A 32 0.21 -1.56 -1.89
CA SER A 32 -0.59 -1.34 -3.11
C SER A 32 -0.87 -2.64 -3.85
N PHE A 33 0.12 -3.53 -3.96
CA PHE A 33 -0.07 -4.88 -4.51
C PHE A 33 -1.12 -5.67 -3.72
N CYS A 34 -1.01 -5.72 -2.39
CA CYS A 34 -1.97 -6.44 -1.55
C CYS A 34 -3.40 -5.88 -1.70
N ILE A 35 -3.55 -4.56 -1.74
CA ILE A 35 -4.86 -3.92 -1.91
C ILE A 35 -5.42 -4.17 -3.31
N ALA A 36 -4.60 -4.07 -4.36
CA ALA A 36 -5.05 -4.38 -5.72
C ALA A 36 -5.54 -5.84 -5.83
N LEU A 37 -4.80 -6.78 -5.23
CA LEU A 37 -5.20 -8.18 -5.16
C LEU A 37 -6.53 -8.34 -4.38
N ALA A 38 -6.67 -7.68 -3.22
CA ALA A 38 -7.88 -7.73 -2.41
C ALA A 38 -9.10 -7.16 -3.17
N ILE A 39 -8.93 -6.07 -3.94
CA ILE A 39 -9.99 -5.49 -4.77
C ILE A 39 -10.42 -6.49 -5.85
N VAL A 40 -9.48 -7.14 -6.53
CA VAL A 40 -9.82 -8.13 -7.57
C VAL A 40 -10.54 -9.33 -6.98
N VAL A 41 -10.09 -9.85 -5.83
CA VAL A 41 -10.77 -10.94 -5.11
C VAL A 41 -12.18 -10.52 -4.67
N TYR A 42 -12.33 -9.30 -4.15
CA TYR A 42 -13.63 -8.74 -3.77
C TYR A 42 -14.59 -8.66 -4.97
N LEU A 43 -14.14 -8.13 -6.11
CA LEU A 43 -14.94 -8.04 -7.33
C LEU A 43 -15.34 -9.43 -7.83
N TRP A 44 -14.43 -10.38 -7.80
CA TRP A 44 -14.67 -11.75 -8.24
C TRP A 44 -15.63 -12.50 -7.32
N ARG A 45 -15.35 -12.51 -6.00
CA ARG A 45 -16.10 -13.34 -5.05
C ARG A 45 -17.42 -12.72 -4.59
N ILE A 46 -17.46 -11.40 -4.38
CA ILE A 46 -18.61 -10.70 -3.77
C ILE A 46 -19.48 -10.05 -4.84
N ARG A 47 -18.85 -9.48 -5.87
CA ARG A 47 -19.59 -8.84 -6.96
C ARG A 47 -19.85 -9.75 -8.15
N ASN A 48 -19.39 -11.01 -8.11
CA ASN A 48 -19.51 -12.00 -9.20
C ASN A 48 -19.05 -11.44 -10.57
N ARG A 49 -18.03 -10.56 -10.57
CA ARG A 49 -17.45 -10.00 -11.79
C ARG A 49 -16.13 -10.69 -12.08
N SER A 50 -16.02 -11.30 -13.25
CA SER A 50 -14.77 -11.92 -13.70
C SER A 50 -13.65 -10.87 -13.79
N PRO A 51 -12.45 -11.16 -13.28
CA PRO A 51 -11.31 -10.25 -13.41
C PRO A 51 -10.95 -10.08 -14.88
N ARG A 52 -10.74 -8.85 -15.31
CA ARG A 52 -10.28 -8.54 -16.66
C ARG A 52 -8.77 -8.77 -16.76
N ILE A 53 -8.27 -9.09 -17.95
CA ILE A 53 -6.85 -9.39 -18.19
C ILE A 53 -5.95 -8.25 -17.72
N TRP A 54 -6.31 -6.99 -17.97
CA TRP A 54 -5.52 -5.84 -17.53
C TRP A 54 -5.37 -5.74 -16.00
N MET A 55 -6.37 -6.18 -15.23
CA MET A 55 -6.28 -6.22 -13.75
C MET A 55 -5.21 -7.21 -13.30
N ILE A 56 -5.17 -8.40 -13.93
CA ILE A 56 -4.18 -9.44 -13.64
C ILE A 56 -2.78 -8.96 -14.02
N LEU A 57 -2.64 -8.35 -15.19
CA LEU A 57 -1.37 -7.78 -15.66
C LEU A 57 -0.88 -6.67 -14.73
N GLY A 58 -1.78 -5.79 -14.27
CA GLY A 58 -1.46 -4.73 -13.31
C GLY A 58 -0.96 -5.27 -11.97
N ILE A 59 -1.61 -6.32 -11.44
CA ILE A 59 -1.18 -6.98 -10.19
C ILE A 59 0.19 -7.64 -10.38
N LEU A 60 0.40 -8.38 -11.47
CA LEU A 60 1.67 -9.04 -11.74
C LEU A 60 2.83 -8.04 -11.90
N SER A 61 2.61 -6.96 -12.65
CA SER A 61 3.63 -5.92 -12.80
C SER A 61 3.93 -5.19 -11.50
N SER A 62 2.92 -4.90 -10.68
CA SER A 62 3.10 -4.32 -9.34
C SER A 62 3.85 -5.26 -8.39
N PHE A 63 3.57 -6.57 -8.47
CA PHE A 63 4.32 -7.58 -7.71
C PHE A 63 5.81 -7.59 -8.09
N ILE A 64 6.12 -7.59 -9.40
CA ILE A 64 7.49 -7.54 -9.89
C ILE A 64 8.18 -6.25 -9.44
N GLY A 65 7.51 -5.10 -9.56
CA GLY A 65 8.03 -3.81 -9.08
C GLY A 65 8.32 -3.81 -7.58
N SER A 66 7.42 -4.36 -6.77
CA SER A 66 7.62 -4.52 -5.31
C SER A 66 8.81 -5.42 -5.00
N GLY A 67 9.00 -6.49 -5.77
CA GLY A 67 10.18 -7.35 -5.67
C GLY A 67 11.48 -6.59 -5.91
N PHE A 68 11.54 -5.74 -6.93
CA PHE A 68 12.71 -4.88 -7.19
C PHE A 68 12.96 -3.88 -6.05
N ALA A 69 11.90 -3.29 -5.46
CA ALA A 69 12.05 -2.39 -4.34
C ALA A 69 12.62 -3.08 -3.09
N ILE A 70 12.10 -4.27 -2.75
CA ILE A 70 12.53 -5.04 -1.58
C ILE A 70 13.95 -5.58 -1.76
N LEU A 71 14.25 -6.12 -2.95
CA LEU A 71 15.54 -6.71 -3.28
C LEU A 71 16.63 -5.69 -3.67
N ALA A 72 16.34 -4.40 -3.57
CA ALA A 72 17.30 -3.35 -3.88
C ALA A 72 18.58 -3.50 -3.04
N PRO A 73 19.79 -3.43 -3.63
CA PRO A 73 21.06 -3.60 -2.90
C PRO A 73 21.21 -2.66 -1.72
N GLY A 74 20.65 -1.46 -1.79
CA GLY A 74 20.64 -0.49 -0.71
C GLY A 74 19.92 -0.96 0.57
N ASN A 75 18.94 -1.85 0.46
CA ASN A 75 18.24 -2.41 1.62
C ASN A 75 19.15 -3.41 2.36
N PHE A 76 19.88 -4.23 1.62
CA PHE A 76 20.85 -5.16 2.20
C PHE A 76 22.01 -4.42 2.87
N ALA A 77 22.55 -3.38 2.23
CA ALA A 77 23.61 -2.57 2.81
C ALA A 77 23.18 -1.88 4.12
N ARG A 78 21.93 -1.41 4.19
CA ARG A 78 21.37 -0.82 5.42
C ARG A 78 21.15 -1.86 6.52
N SER A 79 20.67 -3.04 6.18
CA SER A 79 20.44 -4.10 7.16
C SER A 79 21.75 -4.64 7.75
N SER A 80 22.81 -4.75 6.94
CA SER A 80 24.13 -5.22 7.41
C SER A 80 24.89 -4.21 8.27
N ALA A 81 24.50 -2.94 8.23
CA ALA A 81 25.10 -1.89 9.05
C ALA A 81 24.52 -1.82 10.48
N LEU A 82 23.43 -2.54 10.75
CA LEU A 82 22.80 -2.56 12.07
C LEU A 82 23.46 -3.60 12.98
N PRO A 83 23.62 -3.29 14.30
CA PRO A 83 24.14 -4.25 15.25
C PRO A 83 23.17 -5.44 15.43
N ASP A 84 23.71 -6.63 15.59
CA ASP A 84 22.92 -7.83 15.86
C ASP A 84 22.57 -7.88 17.37
N VAL A 85 21.45 -7.27 17.71
CA VAL A 85 20.95 -7.16 19.11
C VAL A 85 19.82 -8.14 19.42
N GLY A 86 19.59 -9.10 18.54
CA GLY A 86 18.50 -10.09 18.68
C GLY A 86 17.15 -9.59 18.11
N ILE A 87 16.37 -10.56 17.60
CA ILE A 87 15.16 -10.29 16.82
C ILE A 87 14.11 -9.49 17.63
N LEU A 88 13.89 -9.85 18.90
CA LEU A 88 12.88 -9.19 19.74
C LEU A 88 13.23 -7.73 20.03
N HIS A 89 14.49 -7.46 20.33
CA HIS A 89 14.97 -6.10 20.60
C HIS A 89 14.88 -5.25 19.33
N THR A 90 15.31 -5.79 18.19
CA THR A 90 15.20 -5.11 16.89
C THR A 90 13.76 -4.79 16.55
N LEU A 91 12.84 -5.72 16.76
CA LEU A 91 11.41 -5.51 16.49
C LEU A 91 10.80 -4.44 17.40
N TYR A 92 11.19 -4.44 18.68
CA TYR A 92 10.77 -3.43 19.64
C TYR A 92 11.24 -2.03 19.24
N GLU A 93 12.53 -1.86 18.95
CA GLU A 93 13.08 -0.58 18.53
C GLU A 93 12.44 -0.07 17.23
N ARG A 94 12.25 -0.93 16.23
CA ARG A 94 11.60 -0.56 14.98
C ARG A 94 10.15 -0.13 15.21
N THR A 95 9.42 -0.84 16.06
CA THR A 95 8.05 -0.48 16.40
C THR A 95 8.00 0.86 17.14
N MET A 96 8.91 1.11 18.08
CA MET A 96 8.97 2.39 18.79
C MET A 96 9.34 3.55 17.85
N ASN A 97 10.33 3.36 16.99
CA ASN A 97 10.71 4.37 15.99
C ASN A 97 9.57 4.66 15.01
N MET A 98 8.84 3.62 14.58
CA MET A 98 7.66 3.76 13.75
C MET A 98 6.57 4.57 14.47
N LEU A 99 6.28 4.28 15.74
CA LEU A 99 5.27 5.00 16.50
C LEU A 99 5.69 6.47 16.73
N CYS A 100 6.93 6.74 17.08
CA CYS A 100 7.43 8.11 17.25
C CYS A 100 7.33 8.91 15.93
N ALA A 101 7.86 8.37 14.83
CA ALA A 101 7.74 9.04 13.54
C ALA A 101 6.27 9.18 13.07
N GLY A 102 5.41 8.21 13.43
CA GLY A 102 3.98 8.26 13.16
C GLY A 102 3.28 9.39 13.88
N THR A 103 3.67 9.71 15.13
CA THR A 103 3.10 10.85 15.87
C THR A 103 3.42 12.18 15.21
N ASP A 104 4.61 12.32 14.65
CA ASP A 104 5.05 13.57 14.05
C ASP A 104 4.43 13.83 12.67
N TYR A 105 4.28 12.79 11.86
CA TYR A 105 3.90 12.96 10.46
C TYR A 105 2.51 12.39 10.13
N LEU A 106 2.18 11.20 10.61
CA LEU A 106 0.93 10.53 10.24
C LEU A 106 -0.25 10.97 11.11
N PHE A 107 -0.01 11.26 12.39
CA PHE A 107 -1.07 11.59 13.35
C PHE A 107 -1.92 12.81 12.93
N PRO A 108 -1.35 13.95 12.48
CA PRO A 108 -2.13 15.08 12.01
C PRO A 108 -3.03 14.73 10.81
N SER A 109 -2.50 14.00 9.82
CA SER A 109 -3.27 13.58 8.65
C SER A 109 -4.36 12.55 9.00
N ALA A 110 -4.08 11.65 9.95
CA ALA A 110 -5.07 10.70 10.44
C ALA A 110 -6.22 11.38 11.19
N ILE A 111 -5.95 12.43 11.98
CA ILE A 111 -7.00 13.23 12.63
C ILE A 111 -7.89 13.89 11.58
N ILE A 112 -7.32 14.51 10.56
CA ILE A 112 -8.07 15.14 9.46
C ILE A 112 -8.94 14.10 8.77
N MET A 113 -8.40 12.94 8.42
CA MET A 113 -9.14 11.84 7.79
C MET A 113 -10.31 11.38 8.67
N ILE A 114 -10.08 11.17 9.98
CA ILE A 114 -11.12 10.75 10.91
C ILE A 114 -12.21 11.83 11.01
N ALA A 115 -11.84 13.11 11.10
CA ALA A 115 -12.78 14.21 11.14
C ALA A 115 -13.65 14.25 9.87
N VAL A 116 -13.04 14.11 8.69
CA VAL A 116 -13.76 14.05 7.41
C VAL A 116 -14.73 12.86 7.38
N LEU A 117 -14.27 11.67 7.77
CA LEU A 117 -15.12 10.47 7.81
C LEU A 117 -16.29 10.63 8.80
N LEU A 118 -16.07 11.27 9.96
CA LEU A 118 -17.12 11.57 10.93
C LEU A 118 -18.14 12.56 10.35
N VAL A 119 -17.69 13.64 9.72
CA VAL A 119 -18.59 14.60 9.04
C VAL A 119 -19.38 13.89 7.95
N TYR A 120 -18.71 13.10 7.11
CA TYR A 120 -19.37 12.34 6.07
C TYR A 120 -20.44 11.41 6.64
N ARG A 121 -20.13 10.68 7.69
CA ARG A 121 -21.03 9.73 8.33
C ARG A 121 -22.17 10.40 9.10
N CYS A 122 -21.86 11.45 9.90
CA CYS A 122 -22.82 12.08 10.79
C CYS A 122 -23.70 13.12 10.10
N TYR A 123 -23.12 13.92 9.20
CA TYR A 123 -23.83 15.01 8.53
C TYR A 123 -24.54 14.52 7.26
N PHE A 124 -23.84 13.82 6.37
CA PHE A 124 -24.43 13.31 5.13
C PHE A 124 -25.18 11.99 5.30
N LYS A 125 -25.02 11.31 6.46
CA LYS A 125 -25.65 10.01 6.77
C LYS A 125 -25.34 8.91 5.72
N GLU A 126 -24.29 9.09 4.95
CA GLU A 126 -23.86 8.14 3.93
C GLU A 126 -23.14 6.94 4.55
N LYS A 127 -23.31 5.78 3.94
CA LYS A 127 -22.60 4.56 4.38
C LYS A 127 -21.18 4.58 3.83
N ILE A 128 -20.23 4.14 4.66
CA ILE A 128 -18.84 3.92 4.23
C ILE A 128 -18.85 2.91 3.09
N GLN A 129 -18.34 3.33 1.95
CA GLN A 129 -18.28 2.48 0.75
C GLN A 129 -17.12 1.49 0.83
N PRO A 130 -17.18 0.34 0.13
CA PRO A 130 -16.09 -0.63 0.11
C PRO A 130 -14.74 -0.04 -0.29
N PHE A 131 -14.73 0.95 -1.16
CA PHE A 131 -13.51 1.65 -1.57
C PHE A 131 -12.81 2.35 -0.39
N GLN A 132 -13.54 2.99 0.49
CA GLN A 132 -12.99 3.66 1.69
C GLN A 132 -12.37 2.63 2.65
N TRP A 133 -12.96 1.43 2.78
CA TRP A 133 -12.34 0.35 3.53
C TRP A 133 -11.02 -0.13 2.94
N PHE A 134 -10.91 -0.20 1.61
CA PHE A 134 -9.64 -0.53 0.95
C PHE A 134 -8.59 0.55 1.17
N LEU A 135 -8.96 1.84 1.16
CA LEU A 135 -8.04 2.93 1.49
C LEU A 135 -7.56 2.84 2.95
N LEU A 136 -8.45 2.60 3.90
CA LEU A 136 -8.08 2.40 5.31
C LEU A 136 -7.14 1.19 5.47
N ALA A 137 -7.44 0.08 4.83
CA ALA A 137 -6.57 -1.09 4.84
C ALA A 137 -5.19 -0.79 4.22
N HIS A 138 -5.14 0.03 3.15
CA HIS A 138 -3.89 0.45 2.54
C HIS A 138 -3.03 1.29 3.51
N ILE A 139 -3.64 2.21 4.25
CA ILE A 139 -2.94 3.01 5.28
C ILE A 139 -2.32 2.08 6.33
N VAL A 140 -3.11 1.14 6.86
CA VAL A 140 -2.63 0.20 7.89
C VAL A 140 -1.51 -0.68 7.35
N LEU A 141 -1.65 -1.22 6.14
CA LEU A 141 -0.65 -2.08 5.52
C LEU A 141 0.65 -1.33 5.20
N SER A 142 0.55 -0.14 4.58
CA SER A 142 1.73 0.63 4.20
C SER A 142 2.50 1.15 5.42
N TYR A 143 1.79 1.58 6.45
CA TYR A 143 2.41 2.01 7.70
C TYR A 143 2.97 0.83 8.48
N GLY A 144 2.21 -0.26 8.63
CA GLY A 144 2.63 -1.46 9.32
C GLY A 144 3.84 -2.16 8.66
N ALA A 145 3.96 -2.08 7.33
CA ALA A 145 5.11 -2.63 6.61
C ALA A 145 6.45 -1.99 7.03
N MET A 146 6.40 -0.77 7.59
CA MET A 146 7.61 -0.08 8.06
C MET A 146 8.29 -0.76 9.26
N VAL A 147 7.57 -1.57 10.04
CA VAL A 147 8.18 -2.39 11.10
C VAL A 147 9.19 -3.39 10.53
N LEU A 148 8.97 -3.82 9.29
CA LEU A 148 9.89 -4.76 8.61
C LEU A 148 11.10 -4.05 8.01
N SER A 149 11.04 -2.73 7.80
CA SER A 149 12.16 -1.95 7.25
C SER A 149 13.27 -1.75 8.29
N PRO A 150 14.54 -1.90 7.89
CA PRO A 150 15.67 -1.67 8.79
C PRO A 150 15.82 -0.21 9.24
N HIS A 151 15.24 0.73 8.52
CA HIS A 151 15.28 2.16 8.84
C HIS A 151 13.97 2.81 8.46
N TYR A 152 13.49 3.73 9.31
CA TYR A 152 12.27 4.50 9.07
C TYR A 152 12.64 5.92 8.56
N PRO A 153 12.72 6.15 7.25
CA PRO A 153 12.95 7.49 6.73
C PRO A 153 11.64 8.29 6.76
N ASP A 154 11.70 9.57 7.10
CA ASP A 154 10.54 10.48 7.17
C ASP A 154 9.71 10.47 5.88
N ARG A 155 10.38 10.39 4.72
CA ARG A 155 9.74 10.29 3.41
C ARG A 155 8.84 9.05 3.23
N ALA A 156 9.03 8.01 4.04
CA ALA A 156 8.23 6.78 3.93
C ALA A 156 6.78 7.00 4.38
N THR A 157 6.50 8.00 5.23
CA THR A 157 5.15 8.38 5.66
C THR A 157 4.40 9.16 4.59
N PHE A 158 5.10 9.82 3.67
CA PHE A 158 4.49 10.71 2.68
C PHE A 158 3.42 10.02 1.84
N GLY A 159 3.69 8.81 1.35
CA GLY A 159 2.71 8.05 0.58
C GLY A 159 1.44 7.72 1.39
N THR A 160 1.62 7.30 2.65
CA THR A 160 0.50 7.01 3.56
C THR A 160 -0.31 8.27 3.87
N MET A 161 0.35 9.41 4.05
CA MET A 161 -0.31 10.72 4.24
C MET A 161 -1.15 11.10 3.01
N CYS A 162 -0.64 10.89 1.79
CA CYS A 162 -1.40 11.15 0.57
C CYS A 162 -2.68 10.31 0.52
N VAL A 163 -2.63 9.04 0.94
CA VAL A 163 -3.82 8.17 1.00
C VAL A 163 -4.82 8.64 2.06
N CYS A 164 -4.38 9.29 3.15
CA CYS A 164 -5.28 9.86 4.15
C CYS A 164 -6.08 11.07 3.63
N ILE A 165 -5.60 11.75 2.59
CA ILE A 165 -6.21 12.98 2.05
C ILE A 165 -7.22 12.66 0.94
N VAL A 166 -7.10 11.51 0.28
CA VAL A 166 -8.00 11.05 -0.79
C VAL A 166 -9.29 10.45 -0.25
#